data_46d1b78d76a01eb5e8387e59e0b46e27
#
_entry.id   46d1b78d76a01eb5e8387e59e0b46e27
#
_cell.length_a   1.000
_cell.length_b   1.000
_cell.length_c   1.000
_cell.angle_alpha   90.00
_cell.angle_beta   90.00
_cell.angle_gamma   90.00
#
_symmetry.space_group_name_H-M   'P 1'
#
loop_
_entity.id
_entity.type
_entity.pdbx_description
1 polymer ?
#
loop_
_entity_poly.entity_id
_entity_poly.type
_entity_poly.pdbx_seq_one_letter_code
_entity_poly.pdbx_strand_id
1 'polypeptide(L)'
;MDDSKLKYVYLVTLSIIWGSSFILIKKALGQDGNGNLVLEPLQLGALRTMISGTILIAIGWKSFSKTKRKDWPWLALSGLLGTFFPAFLFAYAQTEIDSAISAILNSTVPLITLILGAIVFGIGFSKKQLLGVIIGLTGAVGLVLAGMENNPEQNYLFAGLILIACTCYASNVNIIKRYLQEIKPLAIATANFVFILPLAIIVFLSADGASIEFTSEPVLKSLGFILVLCLFGTVAAKIMFNKLVQITSPVFASSVTYLMPVIGLTWGILDGEDFNIWQFVATAVIIFAVILVTSAKKKPASD
;
A
#
# COMPACT_ATOMS: atom_id res chain seq x y z
N MET A 1 8.88 2.50 -24.93
CA MET A 1 9.98 2.45 -23.95
C MET A 1 10.22 0.99 -23.64
N ASP A 2 11.48 0.53 -23.67
CA ASP A 2 11.85 -0.85 -23.39
C ASP A 2 11.47 -1.21 -21.94
N ASP A 3 10.97 -2.42 -21.71
CA ASP A 3 10.55 -2.90 -20.38
C ASP A 3 11.68 -2.79 -19.34
N SER A 4 12.95 -2.83 -19.80
CA SER A 4 14.13 -2.67 -18.94
C SER A 4 14.24 -1.28 -18.30
N LYS A 5 13.82 -0.22 -18.98
CA LYS A 5 13.79 1.16 -18.47
C LYS A 5 12.43 1.45 -17.79
N LEU A 6 11.35 0.91 -18.33
CA LEU A 6 10.00 1.14 -17.83
C LEU A 6 9.84 0.72 -16.36
N LYS A 7 10.45 -0.41 -15.95
CA LYS A 7 10.39 -0.91 -14.57
C LYS A 7 10.94 0.09 -13.55
N TYR A 8 12.02 0.82 -13.87
CA TYR A 8 12.60 1.81 -12.97
C TYR A 8 11.76 3.09 -12.90
N VAL A 9 11.20 3.53 -14.05
CA VAL A 9 10.27 4.66 -14.08
C VAL A 9 9.05 4.35 -13.21
N TYR A 10 8.45 3.17 -13.36
CA TYR A 10 7.32 2.75 -12.53
C TYR A 10 7.70 2.63 -11.05
N LEU A 11 8.89 2.09 -10.74
CA LEU A 11 9.36 1.98 -9.37
C LEU A 11 9.42 3.36 -8.70
N VAL A 12 10.10 4.33 -9.32
CA VAL A 12 10.26 5.67 -8.74
C VAL A 12 8.92 6.41 -8.66
N THR A 13 8.15 6.41 -9.75
CA THR A 13 6.84 7.09 -9.78
C THR A 13 5.88 6.54 -8.74
N LEU A 14 5.76 5.21 -8.63
CA LEU A 14 4.91 4.57 -7.63
C LEU A 14 5.39 4.83 -6.21
N SER A 15 6.71 4.85 -5.97
CA SER A 15 7.26 5.17 -4.65
C SER A 15 6.89 6.59 -4.21
N ILE A 16 6.97 7.57 -5.12
CA ILE A 16 6.55 8.95 -4.85
C ILE A 16 5.06 9.01 -4.55
N ILE A 17 4.24 8.44 -5.42
CA ILE A 17 2.78 8.46 -5.29
C ILE A 17 2.35 7.80 -3.96
N TRP A 18 2.82 6.59 -3.70
CA TRP A 18 2.40 5.86 -2.51
C TRP A 18 3.08 6.36 -1.23
N GLY A 19 4.32 6.82 -1.30
CA GLY A 19 4.98 7.47 -0.17
C GLY A 19 4.24 8.73 0.30
N SER A 20 3.67 9.49 -0.65
CA SER A 20 2.82 10.64 -0.36
C SER A 20 1.40 10.26 0.08
N SER A 21 0.96 9.01 -0.14
CA SER A 21 -0.39 8.60 0.23
C SER A 21 -0.63 8.57 1.74
N PHE A 22 0.40 8.36 2.55
CA PHE A 22 0.28 8.30 4.01
C PHE A 22 -0.13 9.66 4.58
N ILE A 23 0.55 10.74 4.20
CA ILE A 23 0.16 12.08 4.63
C ILE A 23 -1.22 12.47 4.09
N LEU A 24 -1.58 12.03 2.88
CA LEU A 24 -2.91 12.27 2.33
C LEU A 24 -4.01 11.54 3.12
N ILE A 25 -3.75 10.32 3.63
CA ILE A 25 -4.69 9.60 4.51
C ILE A 25 -4.85 10.37 5.82
N LYS A 26 -3.74 10.77 6.47
CA LYS A 26 -3.76 11.57 7.71
C LYS A 26 -4.57 12.87 7.52
N LYS A 27 -4.29 13.61 6.45
CA LYS A 27 -5.02 14.85 6.12
C LYS A 27 -6.49 14.61 5.76
N ALA A 28 -6.84 13.47 5.17
CA ALA A 28 -8.20 13.11 4.81
C ALA A 28 -9.04 12.67 6.03
N LEU A 29 -8.43 12.00 7.02
CA LEU A 29 -9.07 11.78 8.32
C LEU A 29 -9.43 13.14 8.95
N GLY A 30 -8.49 14.09 8.92
CA GLY A 30 -8.67 15.44 9.43
C GLY A 30 -9.02 15.47 10.92
N GLN A 31 -8.99 16.67 11.49
CA GLN A 31 -9.54 16.92 12.82
C GLN A 31 -10.37 18.21 12.77
N ASP A 32 -11.52 18.20 13.42
CA ASP A 32 -12.33 19.39 13.61
C ASP A 32 -11.74 20.31 14.69
N GLY A 33 -12.38 21.47 14.93
CA GLY A 33 -11.96 22.41 15.96
C GLY A 33 -12.04 21.87 17.40
N ASN A 34 -12.67 20.70 17.61
CA ASN A 34 -12.82 20.03 18.90
C ASN A 34 -11.86 18.82 19.04
N GLY A 35 -11.05 18.53 18.02
CA GLY A 35 -10.14 17.38 17.99
C GLY A 35 -10.76 16.06 17.56
N ASN A 36 -12.05 16.05 17.14
CA ASN A 36 -12.66 14.84 16.60
C ASN A 36 -12.26 14.64 15.14
N LEU A 37 -12.26 13.38 14.68
CA LEU A 37 -12.03 13.08 13.28
C LEU A 37 -13.14 13.67 12.39
N VAL A 38 -12.73 14.26 11.26
CA VAL A 38 -13.67 14.77 10.24
C VAL A 38 -14.35 13.62 9.50
N LEU A 39 -13.57 12.57 9.21
CA LEU A 39 -14.05 11.32 8.64
C LEU A 39 -13.55 10.15 9.48
N GLU A 40 -14.45 9.24 9.79
CA GLU A 40 -14.07 7.98 10.43
C GLU A 40 -13.26 7.08 9.48
N PRO A 41 -12.35 6.23 10.00
CA PRO A 41 -11.53 5.33 9.18
C PRO A 41 -12.33 4.46 8.20
N LEU A 42 -13.50 3.96 8.62
CA LEU A 42 -14.40 3.19 7.75
C LEU A 42 -14.99 4.05 6.63
N GLN A 43 -15.39 5.27 6.93
CA GLN A 43 -15.92 6.20 5.94
C GLN A 43 -14.87 6.56 4.91
N LEU A 44 -13.64 6.87 5.34
CA LEU A 44 -12.52 7.18 4.46
C LEU A 44 -12.16 6.00 3.55
N GLY A 45 -11.99 4.81 4.12
CA GLY A 45 -11.67 3.60 3.36
C GLY A 45 -12.75 3.24 2.33
N ALA A 46 -14.03 3.39 2.73
CA ALA A 46 -15.16 3.14 1.85
C ALA A 46 -15.26 4.18 0.72
N LEU A 47 -15.19 5.48 1.02
CA LEU A 47 -15.21 6.56 0.03
C LEU A 47 -14.06 6.41 -0.98
N ARG A 48 -12.84 6.15 -0.51
CA ARG A 48 -11.68 5.88 -1.36
C ARG A 48 -11.94 4.73 -2.32
N THR A 49 -12.51 3.63 -1.82
CA THR A 49 -12.80 2.43 -2.63
C THR A 49 -13.93 2.71 -3.63
N MET A 50 -14.99 3.40 -3.21
CA MET A 50 -16.14 3.72 -4.06
C MET A 50 -15.76 4.67 -5.20
N ILE A 51 -15.06 5.76 -4.91
CA ILE A 51 -14.64 6.75 -5.93
C ILE A 51 -13.66 6.10 -6.91
N SER A 52 -12.62 5.43 -6.43
CA SER A 52 -11.66 4.74 -7.30
C SER A 52 -12.31 3.63 -8.13
N GLY A 53 -13.25 2.90 -7.52
CA GLY A 53 -13.99 1.83 -8.18
C GLY A 53 -14.85 2.35 -9.32
N THR A 54 -15.59 3.41 -9.08
CA THR A 54 -16.42 4.06 -10.13
C THR A 54 -15.55 4.48 -11.32
N ILE A 55 -14.42 5.12 -11.07
CA ILE A 55 -13.50 5.56 -12.12
C ILE A 55 -12.93 4.35 -12.88
N LEU A 56 -12.39 3.33 -12.18
CA LEU A 56 -11.78 2.17 -12.81
C LEU A 56 -12.80 1.33 -13.60
N ILE A 57 -14.03 1.20 -13.10
CA ILE A 57 -15.10 0.51 -13.82
C ILE A 57 -15.47 1.28 -15.08
N ALA A 58 -15.59 2.60 -15.01
CA ALA A 58 -15.91 3.42 -16.17
C ALA A 58 -14.87 3.31 -17.28
N ILE A 59 -13.57 3.39 -16.95
CA ILE A 59 -12.50 3.35 -17.97
C ILE A 59 -12.11 1.93 -18.39
N GLY A 60 -12.30 0.94 -17.53
CA GLY A 60 -11.76 -0.42 -17.71
C GLY A 60 -12.79 -1.51 -18.02
N TRP A 61 -14.09 -1.20 -18.04
CA TRP A 61 -15.16 -2.20 -18.25
C TRP A 61 -14.94 -3.09 -19.45
N LYS A 62 -14.59 -2.50 -20.61
CA LYS A 62 -14.27 -3.25 -21.84
C LYS A 62 -13.09 -4.22 -21.70
N SER A 63 -12.16 -3.93 -20.78
CA SER A 63 -11.02 -4.83 -20.49
C SER A 63 -11.43 -5.94 -19.54
N PHE A 64 -12.21 -5.61 -18.51
CA PHE A 64 -12.76 -6.58 -17.56
C PHE A 64 -13.68 -7.59 -18.23
N SER A 65 -14.60 -7.16 -19.09
CA SER A 65 -15.56 -8.05 -19.77
C SER A 65 -14.92 -9.15 -20.62
N LYS A 66 -13.62 -9.03 -20.94
CA LYS A 66 -12.83 -10.04 -21.67
C LYS A 66 -12.13 -11.04 -20.73
N THR A 67 -12.24 -10.88 -19.40
CA THR A 67 -11.66 -11.82 -18.44
C THR A 67 -12.48 -13.11 -18.38
N LYS A 68 -11.79 -14.24 -18.18
CA LYS A 68 -12.44 -15.54 -18.09
C LYS A 68 -12.98 -15.76 -16.68
N ARG A 69 -14.16 -16.37 -16.54
CA ARG A 69 -14.77 -16.66 -15.22
C ARG A 69 -13.87 -17.47 -14.27
N LYS A 70 -13.02 -18.34 -14.83
CA LYS A 70 -12.04 -19.12 -14.05
C LYS A 70 -11.03 -18.25 -13.28
N ASP A 71 -10.77 -17.02 -13.75
CA ASP A 71 -9.80 -16.10 -13.17
C ASP A 71 -10.44 -15.19 -12.09
N TRP A 72 -11.78 -15.15 -12.02
CA TRP A 72 -12.52 -14.26 -11.12
C TRP A 72 -12.21 -14.46 -9.63
N PRO A 73 -12.06 -15.70 -9.12
CA PRO A 73 -11.67 -15.89 -7.70
C PRO A 73 -10.35 -15.21 -7.37
N TRP A 74 -9.35 -15.32 -8.24
CA TRP A 74 -8.04 -14.68 -8.06
C TRP A 74 -8.11 -13.16 -8.21
N LEU A 75 -8.94 -12.66 -9.11
CA LEU A 75 -9.20 -11.22 -9.28
C LEU A 75 -9.91 -10.64 -8.04
N ALA A 76 -10.91 -11.32 -7.49
CA ALA A 76 -11.60 -10.92 -6.28
C ALA A 76 -10.65 -10.93 -5.08
N LEU A 77 -9.88 -12.01 -4.88
CA LEU A 77 -8.91 -12.14 -3.80
C LEU A 77 -7.81 -11.06 -3.90
N SER A 78 -7.34 -10.77 -5.13
CA SER A 78 -6.42 -9.67 -5.40
C SER A 78 -7.02 -8.31 -5.02
N GLY A 79 -8.32 -8.10 -5.26
CA GLY A 79 -9.05 -6.89 -4.86
C GLY A 79 -9.12 -6.74 -3.34
N LEU A 80 -9.50 -7.80 -2.64
CA LEU A 80 -9.61 -7.84 -1.18
C LEU A 80 -8.25 -7.57 -0.52
N LEU A 81 -7.22 -8.33 -0.90
CA LEU A 81 -5.89 -8.25 -0.29
C LEU A 81 -5.07 -7.06 -0.78
N GLY A 82 -5.24 -6.68 -2.04
CA GLY A 82 -4.46 -5.58 -2.63
C GLY A 82 -5.10 -4.19 -2.51
N THR A 83 -6.32 -4.09 -1.95
CA THR A 83 -7.01 -2.80 -1.87
C THR A 83 -7.96 -2.72 -0.68
N PHE A 84 -8.95 -3.61 -0.58
CA PHE A 84 -10.05 -3.48 0.37
C PHE A 84 -9.54 -3.49 1.82
N PHE A 85 -8.99 -4.60 2.30
CA PHE A 85 -8.49 -4.67 3.67
C PHE A 85 -7.43 -3.61 3.99
N PRO A 86 -6.38 -3.42 3.15
CA PRO A 86 -5.39 -2.39 3.44
C PRO A 86 -5.95 -0.98 3.53
N ALA A 87 -7.00 -0.62 2.74
CA ALA A 87 -7.58 0.72 2.79
C ALA A 87 -8.13 1.06 4.18
N PHE A 88 -8.74 0.10 4.87
CA PHE A 88 -9.24 0.28 6.23
C PHE A 88 -8.14 0.15 7.28
N LEU A 89 -7.28 -0.84 7.14
CA LEU A 89 -6.20 -1.10 8.10
C LEU A 89 -5.26 0.10 8.23
N PHE A 90 -4.88 0.74 7.12
CA PHE A 90 -4.06 1.96 7.16
C PHE A 90 -4.83 3.16 7.72
N ALA A 91 -6.12 3.31 7.40
CA ALA A 91 -6.92 4.39 7.93
C ALA A 91 -7.03 4.28 9.46
N TYR A 92 -7.32 3.08 9.98
CA TYR A 92 -7.32 2.84 11.43
C TYR A 92 -5.95 3.01 12.07
N ALA A 93 -4.89 2.51 11.45
CA ALA A 93 -3.55 2.66 12.01
C ALA A 93 -3.15 4.13 12.18
N GLN A 94 -3.51 4.97 11.23
CA GLN A 94 -3.14 6.39 11.22
C GLN A 94 -4.03 7.28 12.12
N THR A 95 -4.99 6.73 12.85
CA THR A 95 -5.61 7.46 13.98
C THR A 95 -4.71 7.48 15.21
N GLU A 96 -3.76 6.54 15.31
CA GLU A 96 -2.95 6.31 16.51
C GLU A 96 -1.45 6.42 16.27
N ILE A 97 -1.00 6.31 15.01
CA ILE A 97 0.42 6.33 14.64
C ILE A 97 0.69 7.33 13.51
N ASP A 98 1.87 7.93 13.55
CA ASP A 98 2.33 8.89 12.55
C ASP A 98 2.36 8.31 11.13
N SER A 99 2.10 9.20 10.17
CA SER A 99 2.09 8.84 8.76
C SER A 99 3.44 8.35 8.26
N ALA A 100 4.53 8.91 8.77
CA ALA A 100 5.88 8.49 8.43
C ALA A 100 6.22 7.11 8.99
N ILE A 101 5.84 6.80 10.23
CA ILE A 101 6.00 5.45 10.81
C ILE A 101 5.23 4.43 9.98
N SER A 102 4.00 4.77 9.57
CA SER A 102 3.19 3.94 8.68
C SER A 102 3.89 3.67 7.34
N ALA A 103 4.50 4.71 6.73
CA ALA A 103 5.25 4.59 5.49
C ALA A 103 6.49 3.69 5.64
N ILE A 104 7.20 3.82 6.76
CA ILE A 104 8.41 3.04 7.02
C ILE A 104 8.05 1.57 7.29
N LEU A 105 7.03 1.28 8.12
CA LEU A 105 6.56 -0.09 8.36
C LEU A 105 6.07 -0.75 7.07
N ASN A 106 5.45 0.01 6.17
CA ASN A 106 5.03 -0.53 4.87
C ASN A 106 6.23 -0.99 4.01
N SER A 107 7.44 -0.54 4.27
CA SER A 107 8.65 -1.03 3.59
C SER A 107 9.00 -2.49 3.93
N THR A 108 8.32 -3.11 4.89
CA THR A 108 8.46 -4.55 5.18
C THR A 108 7.76 -5.45 4.15
N VAL A 109 6.91 -4.91 3.27
CA VAL A 109 6.18 -5.68 2.25
C VAL A 109 7.07 -6.61 1.43
N PRO A 110 8.24 -6.21 0.91
CA PRO A 110 9.11 -7.12 0.15
C PRO A 110 9.67 -8.28 0.94
N LEU A 111 9.89 -8.07 2.23
CA LEU A 111 10.36 -9.11 3.14
C LEU A 111 9.28 -10.19 3.27
N ILE A 112 8.05 -9.76 3.54
CA ILE A 112 6.89 -10.64 3.64
C ILE A 112 6.59 -11.28 2.27
N THR A 113 6.73 -10.53 1.17
CA THR A 113 6.56 -11.05 -0.21
C THR A 113 7.54 -12.19 -0.50
N LEU A 114 8.79 -12.07 -0.06
CA LEU A 114 9.80 -13.10 -0.22
C LEU A 114 9.44 -14.36 0.58
N ILE A 115 9.09 -14.18 1.86
CA ILE A 115 8.74 -15.27 2.77
C ILE A 115 7.51 -16.03 2.25
N LEU A 116 6.42 -15.30 1.95
CA LEU A 116 5.19 -15.89 1.42
C LEU A 116 5.42 -16.52 0.04
N GLY A 117 6.22 -15.86 -0.80
CA GLY A 117 6.61 -16.38 -2.11
C GLY A 117 7.27 -17.74 -2.01
N ALA A 118 8.17 -17.91 -1.05
CA ALA A 118 8.87 -19.17 -0.81
C ALA A 118 7.97 -20.26 -0.20
N ILE A 119 7.24 -19.92 0.87
CA ILE A 119 6.50 -20.91 1.67
C ILE A 119 5.21 -21.33 0.96
N VAL A 120 4.45 -20.36 0.39
CA VAL A 120 3.11 -20.60 -0.15
C VAL A 120 3.13 -20.81 -1.66
N PHE A 121 3.99 -20.08 -2.38
CA PHE A 121 3.98 -20.05 -3.85
C PHE A 121 5.18 -20.80 -4.49
N GLY A 122 6.07 -21.38 -3.71
CA GLY A 122 7.22 -22.13 -4.18
C GLY A 122 8.23 -21.29 -4.99
N ILE A 123 8.28 -19.97 -4.73
CA ILE A 123 9.18 -19.05 -5.43
C ILE A 123 10.54 -19.05 -4.71
N GLY A 124 11.58 -19.56 -5.39
CA GLY A 124 12.93 -19.57 -4.83
C GLY A 124 13.50 -18.19 -4.54
N PHE A 125 14.37 -18.09 -3.52
CA PHE A 125 15.08 -16.88 -3.14
C PHE A 125 16.58 -17.14 -2.94
N SER A 126 17.39 -16.08 -3.00
CA SER A 126 18.84 -16.16 -2.77
C SER A 126 19.19 -15.91 -1.30
N LYS A 127 20.37 -16.44 -0.85
CA LYS A 127 20.90 -16.13 0.49
C LYS A 127 21.05 -14.63 0.74
N LYS A 128 21.41 -13.86 -0.30
CA LYS A 128 21.51 -12.40 -0.24
C LYS A 128 20.16 -11.73 0.03
N GLN A 129 19.08 -12.24 -0.57
CA GLN A 129 17.73 -11.77 -0.30
C GLN A 129 17.30 -12.08 1.13
N LEU A 130 17.58 -13.30 1.62
CA LEU A 130 17.28 -13.67 3.01
C LEU A 130 18.02 -12.77 4.01
N LEU A 131 19.31 -12.50 3.79
CA LEU A 131 20.06 -11.58 4.63
C LEU A 131 19.45 -10.17 4.65
N GLY A 132 19.09 -9.66 3.47
CA GLY A 132 18.40 -8.37 3.37
C GLY A 132 17.06 -8.35 4.11
N VAL A 133 16.29 -9.46 4.06
CA VAL A 133 15.05 -9.62 4.85
C VAL A 133 15.33 -9.46 6.35
N ILE A 134 16.29 -10.20 6.88
CA ILE A 134 16.62 -10.18 8.33
C ILE A 134 17.04 -8.75 8.74
N ILE A 135 17.96 -8.12 7.98
CA ILE A 135 18.41 -6.76 8.26
C ILE A 135 17.24 -5.77 8.22
N GLY A 136 16.34 -5.88 7.22
CA GLY A 136 15.20 -4.98 7.08
C GLY A 136 14.17 -5.13 8.20
N LEU A 137 13.90 -6.37 8.65
CA LEU A 137 13.04 -6.61 9.81
C LEU A 137 13.63 -6.03 11.10
N THR A 138 14.95 -6.20 11.31
CA THR A 138 15.64 -5.59 12.47
C THR A 138 15.52 -4.07 12.42
N GLY A 139 15.69 -3.46 11.24
CA GLY A 139 15.49 -2.02 11.06
C GLY A 139 14.04 -1.58 11.35
N ALA A 140 13.05 -2.36 10.94
CA ALA A 140 11.64 -2.05 11.21
C ALA A 140 11.30 -2.11 12.71
N VAL A 141 11.81 -3.12 13.42
CA VAL A 141 11.67 -3.22 14.88
C VAL A 141 12.38 -2.04 15.57
N GLY A 142 13.60 -1.72 15.15
CA GLY A 142 14.35 -0.57 15.69
C GLY A 142 13.62 0.76 15.49
N LEU A 143 12.95 0.93 14.35
CA LEU A 143 12.14 2.12 14.09
C LEU A 143 10.97 2.26 15.06
N VAL A 144 10.21 1.16 15.26
CA VAL A 144 9.07 1.16 16.19
C VAL A 144 9.53 1.48 17.61
N LEU A 145 10.61 0.82 18.09
CA LEU A 145 11.16 1.07 19.42
C LEU A 145 11.62 2.52 19.60
N ALA A 146 12.33 3.07 18.60
CA ALA A 146 12.74 4.47 18.62
C ALA A 146 11.55 5.45 18.58
N GLY A 147 10.47 5.07 17.90
CA GLY A 147 9.22 5.82 17.89
C GLY A 147 8.53 5.83 19.26
N MET A 148 8.44 4.67 19.91
CA MET A 148 7.87 4.54 21.26
C MET A 148 8.59 5.41 22.30
N GLU A 149 9.91 5.56 22.18
CA GLU A 149 10.70 6.43 23.05
C GLU A 149 10.41 7.91 22.77
N ASN A 150 10.22 8.28 21.50
CA ASN A 150 10.00 9.67 21.07
C ASN A 150 8.56 10.16 21.31
N ASN A 151 7.58 9.31 21.02
CA ASN A 151 6.15 9.61 21.11
C ASN A 151 5.42 8.55 21.94
N PRO A 152 5.60 8.54 23.29
CA PRO A 152 5.05 7.49 24.16
C PRO A 152 3.51 7.48 24.22
N GLU A 153 2.86 8.58 23.85
CA GLU A 153 1.39 8.69 23.83
C GLU A 153 0.75 7.91 22.69
N GLN A 154 1.52 7.54 21.65
CA GLN A 154 1.00 6.79 20.51
C GLN A 154 0.76 5.32 20.86
N ASN A 155 -0.36 4.78 20.39
CA ASN A 155 -0.66 3.36 20.58
C ASN A 155 -0.01 2.47 19.52
N TYR A 156 1.21 2.04 19.76
CA TYR A 156 1.99 1.22 18.82
C TYR A 156 1.43 -0.19 18.55
N LEU A 157 0.38 -0.64 19.27
CA LEU A 157 -0.35 -1.84 18.89
C LEU A 157 -0.98 -1.71 17.50
N PHE A 158 -1.32 -0.48 17.10
CA PHE A 158 -1.84 -0.19 15.76
C PHE A 158 -0.80 -0.41 14.64
N ALA A 159 0.49 -0.49 14.96
CA ALA A 159 1.51 -0.98 14.03
C ALA A 159 1.22 -2.41 13.53
N GLY A 160 0.56 -3.23 14.34
CA GLY A 160 0.10 -4.57 13.95
C GLY A 160 -0.87 -4.53 12.77
N LEU A 161 -1.76 -3.52 12.69
CA LEU A 161 -2.68 -3.35 11.56
C LEU A 161 -1.91 -3.10 10.26
N ILE A 162 -0.82 -2.33 10.32
CA ILE A 162 0.06 -2.07 9.17
C ILE A 162 0.75 -3.37 8.72
N LEU A 163 1.25 -4.18 9.66
CA LEU A 163 1.88 -5.47 9.32
C LEU A 163 0.88 -6.46 8.69
N ILE A 164 -0.37 -6.47 9.14
CA ILE A 164 -1.46 -7.22 8.50
C ILE A 164 -1.69 -6.69 7.07
N ALA A 165 -1.77 -5.38 6.88
CA ALA A 165 -1.91 -4.78 5.56
C ALA A 165 -0.73 -5.11 4.64
N CYS A 166 0.51 -5.10 5.16
CA CYS A 166 1.71 -5.52 4.45
C CYS A 166 1.65 -6.99 4.01
N THR A 167 1.09 -7.85 4.86
CA THR A 167 0.86 -9.28 4.55
C THR A 167 -0.18 -9.42 3.44
N CYS A 168 -1.24 -8.63 3.46
CA CYS A 168 -2.23 -8.58 2.39
C CYS A 168 -1.59 -8.13 1.06
N TYR A 169 -0.79 -7.06 1.06
CA TYR A 169 -0.08 -6.60 -0.13
C TYR A 169 0.91 -7.65 -0.67
N ALA A 170 1.69 -8.26 0.20
CA ALA A 170 2.64 -9.31 -0.15
C ALA A 170 1.94 -10.53 -0.80
N SER A 171 0.81 -10.93 -0.25
CA SER A 171 -0.04 -11.99 -0.81
C SER A 171 -0.57 -11.59 -2.19
N ASN A 172 -1.08 -10.36 -2.33
CA ASN A 172 -1.60 -9.85 -3.61
C ASN A 172 -0.53 -9.85 -4.71
N VAL A 173 0.70 -9.41 -4.41
CA VAL A 173 1.80 -9.39 -5.39
C VAL A 173 2.10 -10.81 -5.90
N ASN A 174 2.16 -11.78 -4.99
CA ASN A 174 2.40 -13.19 -5.34
C ASN A 174 1.22 -13.78 -6.16
N ILE A 175 -0.03 -13.45 -5.81
CA ILE A 175 -1.22 -13.86 -6.57
C ILE A 175 -1.18 -13.32 -8.00
N ILE A 176 -0.93 -12.02 -8.18
CA ILE A 176 -0.81 -11.42 -9.51
C ILE A 176 0.27 -12.14 -10.32
N LYS A 177 1.43 -12.38 -9.70
CA LYS A 177 2.55 -13.04 -10.38
C LYS A 177 2.27 -14.49 -10.74
N ARG A 178 1.53 -15.22 -9.92
CA ARG A 178 1.28 -16.65 -10.12
C ARG A 178 0.09 -16.91 -11.03
N TYR A 179 -0.99 -16.13 -10.92
CA TYR A 179 -2.30 -16.48 -11.50
C TYR A 179 -2.82 -15.46 -12.51
N LEU A 180 -2.33 -14.21 -12.53
CA LEU A 180 -2.91 -13.13 -13.32
C LEU A 180 -1.95 -12.55 -14.39
N GLN A 181 -0.92 -13.30 -14.79
CA GLN A 181 0.10 -12.82 -15.73
C GLN A 181 -0.46 -12.52 -17.12
N GLU A 182 -1.43 -13.32 -17.59
CA GLU A 182 -2.01 -13.20 -18.92
C GLU A 182 -3.12 -12.14 -19.01
N ILE A 183 -3.51 -11.54 -17.87
CA ILE A 183 -4.60 -10.57 -17.81
C ILE A 183 -4.03 -9.16 -17.90
N LYS A 184 -4.62 -8.32 -18.75
CA LYS A 184 -4.18 -6.92 -18.90
C LYS A 184 -4.20 -6.18 -17.56
N PRO A 185 -3.18 -5.36 -17.24
CA PRO A 185 -3.11 -4.61 -15.98
C PRO A 185 -4.37 -3.80 -15.64
N LEU A 186 -4.95 -3.13 -16.63
CA LEU A 186 -6.21 -2.41 -16.49
C LEU A 186 -7.38 -3.35 -16.16
N ALA A 187 -7.44 -4.54 -16.77
CA ALA A 187 -8.49 -5.51 -16.48
C ALA A 187 -8.38 -6.05 -15.04
N ILE A 188 -7.16 -6.30 -14.53
CA ILE A 188 -6.94 -6.68 -13.13
C ILE A 188 -7.42 -5.57 -12.21
N ALA A 189 -6.99 -4.32 -12.45
CA ALA A 189 -7.38 -3.18 -11.65
C ALA A 189 -8.90 -3.00 -11.61
N THR A 190 -9.56 -3.04 -12.77
CA THR A 190 -11.02 -2.91 -12.88
C THR A 190 -11.74 -4.06 -12.18
N ALA A 191 -11.32 -5.31 -12.42
CA ALA A 191 -11.93 -6.49 -11.81
C ALA A 191 -11.85 -6.44 -10.27
N ASN A 192 -10.71 -6.04 -9.72
CA ASN A 192 -10.58 -5.87 -8.28
C ASN A 192 -11.71 -5.01 -7.74
N PHE A 193 -11.99 -3.86 -8.37
CA PHE A 193 -13.02 -2.94 -7.90
C PHE A 193 -14.45 -3.40 -8.21
N VAL A 194 -14.68 -4.13 -9.29
CA VAL A 194 -15.99 -4.77 -9.56
C VAL A 194 -16.39 -5.66 -8.38
N PHE A 195 -15.44 -6.43 -7.83
CA PHE A 195 -15.72 -7.35 -6.73
C PHE A 195 -15.79 -6.68 -5.35
N ILE A 196 -14.99 -5.62 -5.10
CA ILE A 196 -14.93 -5.00 -3.77
C ILE A 196 -15.87 -3.79 -3.62
N LEU A 197 -16.35 -3.20 -4.71
CA LEU A 197 -17.25 -2.04 -4.67
C LEU A 197 -18.55 -2.30 -3.89
N PRO A 198 -19.26 -3.43 -4.09
CA PRO A 198 -20.45 -3.73 -3.30
C PRO A 198 -20.14 -3.80 -1.79
N LEU A 199 -19.01 -4.37 -1.41
CA LEU A 199 -18.57 -4.45 -0.02
C LEU A 199 -18.27 -3.07 0.54
N ALA A 200 -17.62 -2.21 -0.24
CA ALA A 200 -17.34 -0.84 0.18
C ALA A 200 -18.61 -0.01 0.40
N ILE A 201 -19.63 -0.21 -0.44
CA ILE A 201 -20.95 0.43 -0.26
C ILE A 201 -21.59 -0.04 1.05
N ILE A 202 -21.57 -1.35 1.34
CA ILE A 202 -22.09 -1.89 2.59
C ILE A 202 -21.37 -1.28 3.79
N VAL A 203 -20.03 -1.23 3.77
CA VAL A 203 -19.25 -0.62 4.84
C VAL A 203 -19.58 0.87 4.99
N PHE A 204 -19.69 1.60 3.88
CA PHE A 204 -20.05 3.03 3.90
C PHE A 204 -21.39 3.28 4.60
N LEU A 205 -22.41 2.49 4.26
CA LEU A 205 -23.74 2.60 4.87
C LEU A 205 -23.75 2.18 6.34
N SER A 206 -22.99 1.13 6.70
CA SER A 206 -22.89 0.66 8.09
C SER A 206 -22.09 1.58 9.01
N ALA A 207 -21.26 2.44 8.42
CA ALA A 207 -20.45 3.45 9.13
C ALA A 207 -21.11 4.85 9.12
N ASP A 208 -22.41 4.92 9.05
CA ASP A 208 -23.19 6.17 8.99
C ASP A 208 -22.71 7.16 7.91
N GLY A 209 -22.17 6.61 6.80
CA GLY A 209 -21.66 7.43 5.70
C GLY A 209 -22.71 8.32 5.04
N ALA A 210 -23.99 7.94 5.13
CA ALA A 210 -25.10 8.75 4.62
C ALA A 210 -25.36 10.01 5.45
N SER A 211 -24.90 10.06 6.72
CA SER A 211 -25.05 11.21 7.61
C SER A 211 -23.92 12.24 7.48
N ILE A 212 -22.90 11.95 6.63
CA ILE A 212 -21.81 12.90 6.39
C ILE A 212 -22.36 14.17 5.73
N GLU A 213 -22.08 15.31 6.33
CA GLU A 213 -22.43 16.62 5.75
C GLU A 213 -21.41 17.00 4.67
N PHE A 214 -21.64 16.54 3.44
CA PHE A 214 -20.73 16.71 2.30
C PHE A 214 -20.53 18.17 1.88
N THR A 215 -21.32 19.10 2.40
CA THR A 215 -21.23 20.55 2.11
C THR A 215 -20.40 21.31 3.13
N SER A 216 -20.06 20.69 4.28
CA SER A 216 -19.25 21.35 5.31
C SER A 216 -17.80 21.53 4.85
N GLU A 217 -17.18 22.65 5.22
CA GLU A 217 -15.81 22.99 4.82
C GLU A 217 -14.78 21.94 5.21
N PRO A 218 -14.79 21.37 6.44
CA PRO A 218 -13.84 20.31 6.82
C PRO A 218 -13.99 19.07 5.94
N VAL A 219 -15.23 18.63 5.66
CA VAL A 219 -15.46 17.44 4.82
C VAL A 219 -15.07 17.70 3.37
N LEU A 220 -15.33 18.88 2.81
CA LEU A 220 -14.89 19.24 1.47
C LEU A 220 -13.36 19.21 1.33
N LYS A 221 -12.64 19.66 2.36
CA LYS A 221 -11.18 19.58 2.43
C LYS A 221 -10.68 18.13 2.42
N SER A 222 -11.29 17.29 3.27
CA SER A 222 -11.01 15.84 3.33
C SER A 222 -11.28 15.14 1.99
N LEU A 223 -12.40 15.47 1.34
CA LEU A 223 -12.73 14.95 0.00
C LEU A 223 -11.71 15.36 -1.06
N GLY A 224 -11.13 16.56 -0.97
CA GLY A 224 -10.04 16.99 -1.84
C GLY A 224 -8.82 16.06 -1.73
N PHE A 225 -8.40 15.73 -0.52
CA PHE A 225 -7.32 14.77 -0.28
C PHE A 225 -7.68 13.35 -0.75
N ILE A 226 -8.91 12.90 -0.52
CA ILE A 226 -9.42 11.61 -1.00
C ILE A 226 -9.38 11.55 -2.53
N LEU A 227 -9.79 12.59 -3.24
CA LEU A 227 -9.77 12.63 -4.71
C LEU A 227 -8.35 12.48 -5.26
N VAL A 228 -7.37 13.19 -4.70
CA VAL A 228 -5.95 13.04 -5.07
C VAL A 228 -5.49 11.60 -4.81
N LEU A 229 -5.83 11.06 -3.65
CA LEU A 229 -5.51 9.69 -3.26
C LEU A 229 -6.15 8.65 -4.19
N CYS A 230 -7.39 8.89 -4.64
CA CYS A 230 -8.09 8.02 -5.58
C CYS A 230 -7.47 8.04 -6.98
N LEU A 231 -7.23 9.22 -7.53
CA LEU A 231 -6.73 9.37 -8.90
C LEU A 231 -5.29 8.84 -9.04
N PHE A 232 -4.41 9.29 -8.19
CA PHE A 232 -2.99 8.96 -8.26
C PHE A 232 -2.66 7.71 -7.42
N GLY A 233 -2.98 7.72 -6.13
CA GLY A 233 -2.63 6.64 -5.19
C GLY A 233 -3.37 5.32 -5.45
N THR A 234 -4.48 5.34 -6.18
CA THR A 234 -5.26 4.13 -6.47
C THR A 234 -5.40 3.87 -7.97
N VAL A 235 -6.08 4.71 -8.73
CA VAL A 235 -6.41 4.42 -10.15
C VAL A 235 -5.14 4.28 -10.99
N ALA A 236 -4.32 5.32 -11.07
CA ALA A 236 -3.10 5.31 -11.86
C ALA A 236 -2.08 4.30 -11.30
N ALA A 237 -1.86 4.33 -9.98
CA ALA A 237 -0.88 3.48 -9.34
C ALA A 237 -1.21 1.98 -9.48
N LYS A 238 -2.48 1.56 -9.36
CA LYS A 238 -2.88 0.15 -9.53
C LYS A 238 -2.57 -0.37 -10.93
N ILE A 239 -2.86 0.41 -11.95
CA ILE A 239 -2.58 0.00 -13.35
C ILE A 239 -1.07 -0.14 -13.57
N MET A 240 -0.29 0.85 -13.12
CA MET A 240 1.17 0.84 -13.22
C MET A 240 1.78 -0.32 -12.42
N PHE A 241 1.32 -0.55 -11.20
CA PHE A 241 1.84 -1.60 -10.34
C PHE A 241 1.54 -3.01 -10.87
N ASN A 242 0.31 -3.25 -11.35
CA ASN A 242 -0.03 -4.53 -11.97
C ASN A 242 0.89 -4.81 -13.18
N LYS A 243 1.18 -3.78 -14.00
CA LYS A 243 2.15 -3.93 -15.10
C LYS A 243 3.56 -4.20 -14.55
N LEU A 244 3.99 -3.50 -13.50
CA LEU A 244 5.31 -3.70 -12.89
C LEU A 244 5.48 -5.14 -12.38
N VAL A 245 4.48 -5.69 -11.68
CA VAL A 245 4.49 -7.09 -11.21
C VAL A 245 4.63 -8.07 -12.38
N GLN A 246 3.96 -7.79 -13.50
CA GLN A 246 4.01 -8.65 -14.68
C GLN A 246 5.39 -8.65 -15.34
N ILE A 247 6.01 -7.49 -15.51
CA ILE A 247 7.32 -7.36 -16.20
C ILE A 247 8.54 -7.62 -15.30
N THR A 248 8.33 -7.84 -13.98
CA THR A 248 9.41 -8.05 -13.01
C THR A 248 9.16 -9.27 -12.11
N SER A 249 9.99 -9.43 -11.07
CA SER A 249 9.72 -10.40 -9.99
C SER A 249 8.84 -9.79 -8.89
N PRO A 250 8.13 -10.60 -8.09
CA PRO A 250 7.35 -10.11 -6.94
C PRO A 250 8.16 -9.24 -5.99
N VAL A 251 9.39 -9.68 -5.67
CA VAL A 251 10.31 -8.96 -4.79
C VAL A 251 10.74 -7.62 -5.41
N PHE A 252 11.01 -7.57 -6.72
CA PHE A 252 11.31 -6.29 -7.38
C PHE A 252 10.10 -5.37 -7.40
N ALA A 253 8.92 -5.87 -7.73
CA ALA A 253 7.71 -5.04 -7.75
C ALA A 253 7.37 -4.48 -6.36
N SER A 254 7.46 -5.32 -5.31
CA SER A 254 7.23 -4.86 -3.93
C SER A 254 8.30 -3.88 -3.44
N SER A 255 9.49 -3.83 -4.04
CA SER A 255 10.54 -2.88 -3.66
C SER A 255 10.20 -1.40 -3.94
N VAL A 256 9.09 -1.12 -4.62
CA VAL A 256 8.47 0.21 -4.67
C VAL A 256 8.31 0.80 -3.25
N THR A 257 7.99 -0.05 -2.26
CA THR A 257 7.79 0.42 -0.87
C THR A 257 9.06 0.88 -0.17
N TYR A 258 10.20 0.73 -0.78
CA TYR A 258 11.50 1.04 -0.18
C TYR A 258 11.92 2.50 -0.21
N LEU A 259 11.47 3.22 -1.23
CA LEU A 259 11.67 4.66 -1.27
C LEU A 259 10.59 5.42 -0.49
N MET A 260 9.50 4.74 -0.12
CA MET A 260 8.40 5.35 0.63
C MET A 260 8.84 5.94 1.99
N PRO A 261 9.73 5.29 2.78
CA PRO A 261 10.22 5.89 4.03
C PRO A 261 10.85 7.26 3.85
N VAL A 262 11.66 7.45 2.79
CA VAL A 262 12.30 8.74 2.51
C VAL A 262 11.24 9.80 2.23
N ILE A 263 10.25 9.46 1.41
CA ILE A 263 9.17 10.37 1.04
C ILE A 263 8.24 10.61 2.22
N GLY A 264 7.91 9.55 2.98
CA GLY A 264 7.09 9.62 4.18
C GLY A 264 7.73 10.50 5.27
N LEU A 265 9.03 10.31 5.55
CA LEU A 265 9.79 11.16 6.46
C LEU A 265 9.80 12.62 6.00
N THR A 266 10.01 12.87 4.71
CA THR A 266 9.98 14.24 4.17
C THR A 266 8.63 14.90 4.44
N TRP A 267 7.53 14.22 4.16
CA TRP A 267 6.19 14.72 4.44
C TRP A 267 5.90 14.85 5.93
N GLY A 268 6.32 13.87 6.75
CA GLY A 268 6.14 13.91 8.21
C GLY A 268 6.83 15.14 8.83
N ILE A 269 8.11 15.37 8.47
CA ILE A 269 8.85 16.55 8.94
C ILE A 269 8.16 17.86 8.50
N LEU A 270 7.71 17.94 7.24
CA LEU A 270 6.98 19.12 6.74
C LEU A 270 5.62 19.32 7.43
N ASP A 271 5.03 18.26 7.95
CA ASP A 271 3.77 18.27 8.72
C ASP A 271 3.96 18.50 10.23
N GLY A 272 5.22 18.65 10.71
CA GLY A 272 5.56 18.87 12.10
C GLY A 272 5.65 17.60 12.94
N GLU A 273 5.80 16.42 12.33
CA GLU A 273 6.09 15.17 13.05
C GLU A 273 7.55 15.20 13.56
N ASP A 274 7.75 14.86 14.83
CA ASP A 274 9.08 14.84 15.46
C ASP A 274 9.79 13.50 15.22
N PHE A 275 11.07 13.58 14.82
CA PHE A 275 11.93 12.42 14.59
C PHE A 275 13.21 12.49 15.38
N ASN A 276 13.57 11.40 16.06
CA ASN A 276 14.85 11.25 16.72
C ASN A 276 15.90 10.60 15.79
N ILE A 277 17.17 10.69 16.20
CA ILE A 277 18.30 10.17 15.43
C ILE A 277 18.19 8.65 15.17
N TRP A 278 17.61 7.90 16.11
CA TRP A 278 17.47 6.45 15.99
C TRP A 278 16.44 6.04 14.92
N GLN A 279 15.41 6.85 14.72
CA GLN A 279 14.46 6.65 13.62
C GLN A 279 15.14 6.86 12.26
N PHE A 280 16.05 7.85 12.14
CA PHE A 280 16.86 8.02 10.91
C PHE A 280 17.81 6.85 10.70
N VAL A 281 18.49 6.36 11.73
CA VAL A 281 19.37 5.19 11.65
C VAL A 281 18.59 3.96 11.22
N ALA A 282 17.45 3.69 11.84
CA ALA A 282 16.57 2.57 11.49
C ALA A 282 16.10 2.66 10.03
N THR A 283 15.73 3.85 9.57
CA THR A 283 15.35 4.11 8.17
C THR A 283 16.50 3.79 7.21
N ALA A 284 17.72 4.23 7.53
CA ALA A 284 18.91 3.92 6.72
C ALA A 284 19.19 2.41 6.65
N VAL A 285 19.03 1.69 7.76
CA VAL A 285 19.15 0.21 7.81
C VAL A 285 18.10 -0.44 6.92
N ILE A 286 16.86 0.02 6.97
CA ILE A 286 15.79 -0.47 6.10
C ILE A 286 16.12 -0.24 4.62
N ILE A 287 16.53 0.97 4.23
CA ILE A 287 16.91 1.30 2.85
C ILE A 287 18.09 0.41 2.37
N PHE A 288 19.09 0.22 3.23
CA PHE A 288 20.22 -0.67 2.91
C PHE A 288 19.76 -2.12 2.66
N ALA A 289 18.91 -2.65 3.53
CA ALA A 289 18.34 -4.00 3.38
C ALA A 289 17.64 -4.19 2.03
N VAL A 290 16.98 -3.19 1.60
CA VAL A 290 16.28 -3.03 0.33
C VAL A 290 17.18 -3.13 -0.86
N ILE A 291 18.22 -2.31 -0.86
CA ILE A 291 19.25 -2.34 -1.91
C ILE A 291 19.84 -3.76 -1.97
N LEU A 292 20.05 -4.38 -0.81
CA LEU A 292 20.58 -5.74 -0.73
C LEU A 292 19.65 -6.77 -1.40
N VAL A 293 18.35 -6.69 -1.13
CA VAL A 293 17.32 -7.59 -1.70
C VAL A 293 17.17 -7.38 -3.21
N THR A 294 17.11 -6.12 -3.66
CA THR A 294 16.88 -5.80 -5.08
C THR A 294 18.10 -6.04 -5.96
N SER A 295 19.30 -5.90 -5.41
CA SER A 295 20.56 -6.16 -6.13
C SER A 295 20.90 -7.64 -6.31
N ALA A 296 20.17 -8.56 -5.68
CA ALA A 296 20.41 -9.98 -5.79
C ALA A 296 19.95 -10.53 -7.16
N LYS A 297 20.87 -11.10 -7.92
CA LYS A 297 20.55 -11.77 -9.20
C LYS A 297 19.65 -12.98 -8.94
N LYS A 298 18.68 -13.19 -9.84
CA LYS A 298 17.82 -14.38 -9.85
C LYS A 298 18.70 -15.64 -9.96
N LYS A 299 18.59 -16.57 -9.02
CA LYS A 299 19.06 -17.93 -9.27
C LYS A 299 18.09 -18.58 -10.26
N PRO A 300 18.55 -19.29 -11.30
CA PRO A 300 17.66 -20.14 -12.09
C PRO A 300 16.97 -21.11 -11.13
N ALA A 301 15.70 -21.39 -11.39
CA ALA A 301 15.03 -22.49 -10.72
C ALA A 301 15.85 -23.76 -11.02
N SER A 302 16.30 -24.46 -9.99
CA SER A 302 16.82 -25.82 -10.15
C SER A 302 15.63 -26.69 -10.55
N ASP A 303 15.75 -27.29 -11.74
CA ASP A 303 14.87 -28.35 -12.23
C ASP A 303 14.78 -29.49 -11.21
#